data_defc59d4f8b44aa5795743bf49cf9298
#
_entry.id   defc59d4f8b44aa5795743bf49cf9298
#
_cell.length_a   1.000
_cell.length_b   1.000
_cell.length_c   1.000
_cell.angle_alpha   90.00
_cell.angle_beta   90.00
_cell.angle_gamma   90.00
#
_symmetry.space_group_name_H-M   'P 1'
#
loop_
_entity.id
_entity.type
_entity.pdbx_description
1 polymer ?
#
loop_
_entity_poly.entity_id
_entity_poly.type
_entity_poly.pdbx_seq_one_letter_code
_entity_poly.pdbx_strand_id
1 'polypeptide(L)'
;MDHRDSISHHAAPKWHPRYTSMCCWFLAIYDMFCEYCTAKNIFFTNISDFPSNIRHYIAEQSKRYLENDSIFIFFKILDSLRVENKLHKINTSKITNDTPKTDILYDDNYIWLESVNVFAKIKLACQNEGISFDLSRQELYQKLESEKLLITKNNHRSYEYRKGQFRQSVICLPRNNLNRYLTYDKEDIKL
;
A
#
# COMPACT_ATOMS: atom_id res chain seq x y z
N MET A 1 6.07 -29.60 -6.42
CA MET A 1 5.70 -28.34 -7.11
C MET A 1 5.45 -27.30 -6.03
N ASP A 2 6.15 -26.20 -6.03
CA ASP A 2 6.07 -25.27 -4.89
C ASP A 2 4.78 -24.42 -5.02
N HIS A 3 3.76 -24.74 -4.19
CA HIS A 3 2.47 -24.03 -4.18
C HIS A 3 2.58 -22.52 -3.91
N ARG A 4 3.70 -22.07 -3.31
CA ARG A 4 3.98 -20.64 -3.13
C ARG A 4 4.06 -19.92 -4.46
N ASP A 5 4.73 -20.49 -5.45
CA ASP A 5 4.93 -19.85 -6.75
C ASP A 5 3.62 -19.83 -7.57
N SER A 6 2.81 -20.89 -7.49
CA SER A 6 1.55 -20.94 -8.24
C SER A 6 0.49 -19.98 -7.69
N ILE A 7 0.49 -19.69 -6.38
CA ILE A 7 -0.46 -18.78 -5.75
C ILE A 7 0.02 -17.33 -5.85
N SER A 8 1.33 -17.07 -5.82
CA SER A 8 1.88 -15.72 -6.01
C SER A 8 1.60 -15.17 -7.42
N HIS A 9 1.48 -16.05 -8.43
CA HIS A 9 1.09 -15.66 -9.79
C HIS A 9 -0.42 -15.47 -10.01
N HIS A 10 -1.27 -16.05 -9.15
CA HIS A 10 -2.73 -15.99 -9.25
C HIS A 10 -3.39 -15.18 -8.12
N ALA A 11 -2.64 -14.80 -7.09
CA ALA A 11 -3.13 -13.91 -6.06
C ALA A 11 -3.32 -12.52 -6.67
N ALA A 12 -4.53 -11.99 -6.61
CA ALA A 12 -4.77 -10.62 -6.99
C ALA A 12 -3.74 -9.73 -6.29
N PRO A 13 -3.09 -8.77 -6.98
CA PRO A 13 -1.98 -7.97 -6.43
C PRO A 13 -2.36 -7.12 -5.20
N LYS A 14 -3.57 -7.29 -4.68
CA LYS A 14 -4.19 -6.54 -3.59
C LYS A 14 -4.28 -7.29 -2.25
N TRP A 15 -3.82 -8.55 -2.16
CA TRP A 15 -3.88 -9.25 -0.88
C TRP A 15 -2.75 -8.81 0.04
N HIS A 16 -3.07 -8.61 1.32
CA HIS A 16 -2.04 -8.38 2.33
C HIS A 16 -1.14 -9.63 2.44
N PRO A 17 0.21 -9.48 2.49
CA PRO A 17 1.16 -10.61 2.47
C PRO A 17 0.87 -11.70 3.51
N ARG A 18 0.38 -11.32 4.70
CA ARG A 18 -0.03 -12.26 5.75
C ARG A 18 -1.14 -13.20 5.28
N TYR A 19 -2.15 -12.66 4.58
CA TYR A 19 -3.28 -13.44 4.09
C TYR A 19 -2.90 -14.31 2.92
N THR A 20 -1.99 -13.87 2.06
CA THR A 20 -1.39 -14.71 1.01
C THR A 20 -0.69 -15.92 1.62
N SER A 21 0.17 -15.70 2.63
CA SER A 21 0.85 -16.80 3.33
C SER A 21 -0.13 -17.76 4.01
N MET A 22 -1.18 -17.26 4.66
CA MET A 22 -2.22 -18.10 5.26
C MET A 22 -2.92 -18.98 4.21
N CYS A 23 -3.29 -18.40 3.06
CA CYS A 23 -3.89 -19.16 1.97
C CYS A 23 -2.99 -20.29 1.49
N CYS A 24 -1.69 -20.01 1.28
CA CYS A 24 -0.71 -21.03 0.89
C CYS A 24 -0.62 -22.17 1.89
N TRP A 25 -0.59 -21.87 3.21
CA TRP A 25 -0.56 -22.88 4.24
C TRP A 25 -1.81 -23.75 4.26
N PHE A 26 -3.00 -23.16 4.16
CA PHE A 26 -4.23 -23.94 4.13
C PHE A 26 -4.31 -24.85 2.92
N LEU A 27 -3.89 -24.40 1.75
CA LEU A 27 -3.88 -25.21 0.54
C LEU A 27 -2.84 -26.34 0.63
N ALA A 28 -1.66 -26.10 1.17
CA ALA A 28 -0.65 -27.13 1.38
C ALA A 28 -1.13 -28.23 2.35
N ILE A 29 -1.78 -27.84 3.45
CA ILE A 29 -2.39 -28.79 4.41
C ILE A 29 -3.49 -29.61 3.72
N TYR A 30 -4.32 -28.97 2.91
CA TYR A 30 -5.36 -29.65 2.14
C TYR A 30 -4.78 -30.70 1.19
N ASP A 31 -3.72 -30.37 0.45
CA ASP A 31 -3.08 -31.30 -0.48
C ASP A 31 -2.48 -32.51 0.27
N MET A 32 -1.76 -32.26 1.37
CA MET A 32 -1.24 -33.34 2.23
C MET A 32 -2.37 -34.24 2.76
N PHE A 33 -3.51 -33.65 3.12
CA PHE A 33 -4.67 -34.40 3.58
C PHE A 33 -5.26 -35.25 2.44
N CYS A 34 -5.39 -34.71 1.24
CA CYS A 34 -5.87 -35.46 0.07
C CYS A 34 -4.93 -36.62 -0.27
N GLU A 35 -3.62 -36.42 -0.24
CA GLU A 35 -2.61 -37.48 -0.43
C GLU A 35 -2.76 -38.59 0.62
N TYR A 36 -2.87 -38.22 1.90
CA TYR A 36 -3.10 -39.18 2.97
C TYR A 36 -4.37 -40.00 2.77
N CYS A 37 -5.49 -39.36 2.43
CA CYS A 37 -6.77 -40.02 2.19
C CYS A 37 -6.67 -40.99 1.00
N THR A 38 -6.02 -40.57 -0.09
CA THR A 38 -5.77 -41.43 -1.24
C THR A 38 -4.95 -42.66 -0.85
N ALA A 39 -3.87 -42.48 -0.11
CA ALA A 39 -3.01 -43.56 0.36
C ALA A 39 -3.73 -44.57 1.29
N LYS A 40 -4.75 -44.10 2.02
CA LYS A 40 -5.58 -44.91 2.94
C LYS A 40 -6.90 -45.39 2.34
N ASN A 41 -7.18 -45.12 1.06
CA ASN A 41 -8.45 -45.41 0.41
C ASN A 41 -9.67 -44.80 1.14
N ILE A 42 -9.50 -43.61 1.72
CA ILE A 42 -10.56 -42.88 2.39
C ILE A 42 -11.20 -41.94 1.36
N PHE A 43 -12.52 -42.07 1.16
CA PHE A 43 -13.26 -41.24 0.24
C PHE A 43 -14.10 -40.22 0.99
N PHE A 44 -13.92 -38.95 0.67
CA PHE A 44 -14.75 -37.85 1.18
C PHE A 44 -15.61 -37.26 0.07
N THR A 45 -16.87 -37.03 0.38
CA THR A 45 -17.76 -36.23 -0.47
C THR A 45 -17.64 -34.77 -0.10
N ASN A 46 -17.66 -33.88 -1.09
CA ASN A 46 -17.69 -32.40 -0.90
C ASN A 46 -16.38 -31.71 -0.46
N ILE A 47 -15.22 -32.31 -0.68
CA ILE A 47 -13.93 -31.66 -0.41
C ILE A 47 -13.44 -30.84 -1.63
N SER A 48 -13.94 -31.12 -2.84
CA SER A 48 -13.49 -30.47 -4.08
C SER A 48 -13.55 -28.94 -4.05
N ASP A 49 -14.49 -28.38 -3.29
CA ASP A 49 -14.72 -26.94 -3.23
C ASP A 49 -13.88 -26.22 -2.16
N PHE A 50 -13.16 -26.97 -1.33
CA PHE A 50 -12.34 -26.39 -0.26
C PHE A 50 -11.31 -25.38 -0.77
N PRO A 51 -10.53 -25.65 -1.84
CA PRO A 51 -9.57 -24.69 -2.35
C PRO A 51 -10.19 -23.37 -2.83
N SER A 52 -11.36 -23.41 -3.45
CA SER A 52 -12.06 -22.20 -3.89
C SER A 52 -12.66 -21.43 -2.72
N ASN A 53 -13.27 -22.15 -1.78
CA ASN A 53 -13.87 -21.56 -0.59
C ASN A 53 -12.82 -20.89 0.32
N ILE A 54 -11.66 -21.54 0.53
CA ILE A 54 -10.61 -20.93 1.33
C ILE A 54 -10.00 -19.69 0.67
N ARG A 55 -9.81 -19.71 -0.66
CA ARG A 55 -9.36 -18.52 -1.40
C ARG A 55 -10.35 -17.37 -1.27
N HIS A 56 -11.64 -17.65 -1.43
CA HIS A 56 -12.70 -16.65 -1.29
C HIS A 56 -12.71 -16.07 0.14
N TYR A 57 -12.72 -16.92 1.16
CA TYR A 57 -12.71 -16.51 2.55
C TYR A 57 -11.49 -15.64 2.89
N ILE A 58 -10.30 -16.06 2.48
CA ILE A 58 -9.07 -15.32 2.73
C ILE A 58 -9.06 -13.97 1.98
N ALA A 59 -9.62 -13.93 0.76
CA ALA A 59 -9.77 -12.68 0.01
C ALA A 59 -10.66 -11.68 0.76
N GLU A 60 -11.81 -12.13 1.27
CA GLU A 60 -12.70 -11.29 2.07
C GLU A 60 -12.04 -10.80 3.37
N GLN A 61 -11.31 -11.67 4.08
CA GLN A 61 -10.60 -11.28 5.29
C GLN A 61 -9.47 -10.27 4.98
N SER A 62 -8.74 -10.48 3.90
CA SER A 62 -7.70 -9.55 3.45
C SER A 62 -8.29 -8.17 3.11
N LYS A 63 -9.42 -8.14 2.41
CA LYS A 63 -10.15 -6.90 2.09
C LYS A 63 -10.56 -6.15 3.36
N ARG A 64 -11.23 -6.83 4.30
CA ARG A 64 -11.64 -6.23 5.58
C ARG A 64 -10.46 -5.70 6.40
N TYR A 65 -9.35 -6.43 6.39
CA TYR A 65 -8.13 -5.99 7.07
C TYR A 65 -7.57 -4.71 6.43
N LEU A 66 -7.49 -4.67 5.11
CA LEU A 66 -6.99 -3.50 4.38
C LEU A 66 -7.91 -2.28 4.55
N GLU A 67 -9.22 -2.49 4.59
CA GLU A 67 -10.20 -1.41 4.83
C GLU A 67 -10.03 -0.74 6.20
N ASN A 68 -9.46 -1.44 7.19
CA ASN A 68 -9.18 -0.93 8.53
C ASN A 68 -7.70 -0.57 8.74
N ASP A 69 -6.81 -0.84 7.77
CA ASP A 69 -5.41 -0.48 7.88
C ASP A 69 -5.22 1.01 7.58
N SER A 70 -4.77 1.75 8.58
CA SER A 70 -4.56 3.19 8.48
C SER A 70 -3.53 3.59 7.41
N ILE A 71 -2.54 2.74 7.10
CA ILE A 71 -1.60 2.99 5.99
C ILE A 71 -2.32 2.83 4.65
N PHE A 72 -3.14 1.80 4.51
CA PHE A 72 -3.93 1.59 3.30
C PHE A 72 -4.94 2.73 3.09
N ILE A 73 -5.64 3.15 4.16
CA ILE A 73 -6.54 4.32 4.13
C ILE A 73 -5.78 5.57 3.68
N PHE A 74 -4.60 5.82 4.28
CA PHE A 74 -3.77 6.97 3.92
C PHE A 74 -3.45 7.00 2.43
N PHE A 75 -2.96 5.90 1.86
CA PHE A 75 -2.63 5.85 0.43
C PHE A 75 -3.84 5.87 -0.48
N LYS A 76 -4.94 5.21 -0.10
CA LYS A 76 -6.21 5.24 -0.85
C LYS A 76 -6.72 6.67 -0.99
N ILE A 77 -6.76 7.42 0.11
CA ILE A 77 -7.23 8.82 0.10
C ILE A 77 -6.23 9.73 -0.60
N LEU A 78 -4.92 9.53 -0.42
CA LEU A 78 -3.89 10.24 -1.15
C LEU A 78 -4.06 10.09 -2.66
N ASP A 79 -4.32 8.86 -3.13
CA ASP A 79 -4.54 8.57 -4.55
C ASP A 79 -5.85 9.19 -5.08
N SER A 80 -6.94 9.12 -4.32
CA SER A 80 -8.21 9.80 -4.64
C SER A 80 -8.00 11.31 -4.81
N LEU A 81 -7.35 11.97 -3.86
CA LEU A 81 -7.06 13.40 -3.92
C LEU A 81 -6.15 13.76 -5.11
N ARG A 82 -5.22 12.87 -5.48
CA ARG A 82 -4.35 13.02 -6.65
C ARG A 82 -5.14 12.96 -7.95
N VAL A 83 -5.99 11.94 -8.11
CA VAL A 83 -6.85 11.75 -9.30
C VAL A 83 -7.83 12.91 -9.47
N GLU A 84 -8.38 13.41 -8.38
CA GLU A 84 -9.29 14.56 -8.37
C GLU A 84 -8.58 15.93 -8.57
N ASN A 85 -7.27 15.93 -8.81
CA ASN A 85 -6.43 17.14 -8.92
C ASN A 85 -6.52 18.11 -7.74
N LYS A 86 -6.82 17.59 -6.54
CA LYS A 86 -6.85 18.37 -5.29
C LYS A 86 -5.47 18.52 -4.65
N LEU A 87 -4.46 17.80 -5.18
CA LEU A 87 -3.05 17.90 -4.78
C LEU A 87 -2.21 18.43 -5.93
N HIS A 88 -1.50 19.51 -5.69
CA HIS A 88 -0.55 20.07 -6.66
C HIS A 88 0.72 19.26 -6.69
N LYS A 89 1.11 18.76 -7.87
CA LYS A 89 2.30 17.94 -8.07
C LYS A 89 3.31 18.61 -9.01
N ILE A 90 4.59 18.56 -8.65
CA ILE A 90 5.68 19.10 -9.49
C ILE A 90 6.81 18.08 -9.56
N ASN A 91 7.30 17.83 -10.78
CA ASN A 91 8.53 17.05 -10.96
C ASN A 91 9.72 17.86 -10.46
N THR A 92 10.60 17.22 -9.69
CA THR A 92 11.78 17.89 -9.11
C THR A 92 12.70 18.52 -10.14
N SER A 93 12.73 18.01 -11.38
CA SER A 93 13.52 18.63 -12.48
C SER A 93 13.03 20.03 -12.84
N LYS A 94 11.72 20.29 -12.70
CA LYS A 94 11.05 21.56 -13.06
C LYS A 94 11.08 22.61 -11.94
N ILE A 95 11.65 22.31 -10.78
CA ILE A 95 11.74 23.26 -9.66
C ILE A 95 12.73 24.37 -9.99
N THR A 96 12.28 25.62 -9.87
CA THR A 96 13.04 26.86 -9.98
C THR A 96 13.01 27.61 -8.64
N ASN A 97 13.71 28.73 -8.56
CA ASN A 97 13.72 29.57 -7.34
C ASN A 97 12.34 30.18 -7.02
N ASP A 98 11.53 30.41 -8.07
CA ASP A 98 10.19 31.03 -7.95
C ASP A 98 9.06 29.97 -7.84
N THR A 99 9.43 28.69 -7.76
CA THR A 99 8.43 27.62 -7.66
C THR A 99 7.67 27.76 -6.32
N PRO A 100 6.31 27.83 -6.35
CA PRO A 100 5.54 27.89 -5.12
C PRO A 100 5.62 26.55 -4.36
N LYS A 101 5.35 26.60 -3.05
CA LYS A 101 5.18 25.36 -2.26
C LYS A 101 4.06 24.51 -2.86
N THR A 102 4.28 23.22 -2.91
CA THR A 102 3.39 22.25 -3.54
C THR A 102 3.11 21.07 -2.62
N ASP A 103 2.04 20.34 -2.85
CA ASP A 103 1.69 19.20 -2.01
C ASP A 103 2.62 18.00 -2.27
N ILE A 104 2.98 17.77 -3.53
CA ILE A 104 3.76 16.60 -3.96
C ILE A 104 4.93 17.03 -4.85
N LEU A 105 6.14 16.65 -4.46
CA LEU A 105 7.31 16.64 -5.32
C LEU A 105 7.60 15.20 -5.72
N TYR A 106 8.07 14.96 -6.92
CA TYR A 106 8.39 13.60 -7.38
C TYR A 106 9.54 13.58 -8.38
N ASP A 107 10.25 12.45 -8.39
CA ASP A 107 11.17 12.04 -9.45
C ASP A 107 10.97 10.54 -9.78
N ASP A 108 11.90 9.93 -10.48
CA ASP A 108 11.81 8.53 -10.88
C ASP A 108 11.86 7.55 -9.70
N ASN A 109 12.50 7.94 -8.60
CA ASN A 109 12.78 7.05 -7.46
C ASN A 109 11.93 7.37 -6.23
N TYR A 110 11.54 8.65 -6.05
CA TYR A 110 10.96 9.15 -4.81
C TYR A 110 9.73 10.01 -5.03
N ILE A 111 8.88 10.00 -4.03
CA ILE A 111 7.78 10.96 -3.85
C ILE A 111 8.03 11.68 -2.53
N TRP A 112 8.00 13.01 -2.55
CA TRP A 112 8.04 13.82 -1.35
C TRP A 112 6.69 14.47 -1.14
N LEU A 113 6.08 14.21 0.00
CA LEU A 113 4.82 14.83 0.40
C LEU A 113 5.10 15.99 1.35
N GLU A 114 4.44 17.12 1.13
CA GLU A 114 4.47 18.21 2.10
C GLU A 114 3.91 17.72 3.45
N SER A 115 4.69 17.93 4.50
CA SER A 115 4.51 17.19 5.75
C SER A 115 3.28 17.58 6.58
N VAL A 116 2.70 18.77 6.36
CA VAL A 116 1.59 19.30 7.13
C VAL A 116 0.30 19.34 6.32
N ASN A 117 0.32 20.01 5.16
CA ASN A 117 -0.89 20.24 4.35
C ASN A 117 -1.46 18.95 3.77
N VAL A 118 -0.59 18.05 3.27
CA VAL A 118 -1.06 16.77 2.71
C VAL A 118 -1.75 15.95 3.79
N PHE A 119 -1.17 15.86 4.98
CA PHE A 119 -1.81 15.16 6.10
C PHE A 119 -3.16 15.79 6.48
N ALA A 120 -3.24 17.12 6.54
CA ALA A 120 -4.47 17.84 6.85
C ALA A 120 -5.56 17.59 5.78
N LYS A 121 -5.19 17.63 4.49
CA LYS A 121 -6.10 17.35 3.38
C LYS A 121 -6.62 15.90 3.43
N ILE A 122 -5.77 14.93 3.75
CA ILE A 122 -6.17 13.53 3.91
C ILE A 122 -7.14 13.39 5.08
N LYS A 123 -6.84 13.99 6.23
CA LYS A 123 -7.73 13.95 7.39
C LYS A 123 -9.11 14.53 7.10
N LEU A 124 -9.15 15.66 6.42
CA LEU A 124 -10.39 16.30 5.99
C LEU A 124 -11.18 15.42 5.00
N ALA A 125 -10.49 14.82 4.01
CA ALA A 125 -11.14 13.92 3.07
C ALA A 125 -11.72 12.69 3.76
N CYS A 126 -10.99 12.06 4.69
CA CYS A 126 -11.51 10.97 5.50
C CYS A 126 -12.78 11.37 6.27
N GLN A 127 -12.79 12.54 6.91
CA GLN A 127 -13.96 13.06 7.62
C GLN A 127 -15.16 13.24 6.69
N ASN A 128 -14.94 13.80 5.50
CA ASN A 128 -16.00 14.01 4.51
C ASN A 128 -16.59 12.69 3.98
N GLU A 129 -15.78 11.64 3.90
CA GLU A 129 -16.19 10.30 3.45
C GLU A 129 -16.70 9.41 4.60
N GLY A 130 -16.73 9.90 5.85
CA GLY A 130 -17.12 9.11 7.02
C GLY A 130 -16.13 7.98 7.36
N ILE A 131 -14.88 8.10 6.92
CA ILE A 131 -13.81 7.12 7.18
C ILE A 131 -13.11 7.50 8.48
N SER A 132 -13.04 6.55 9.44
CA SER A 132 -12.25 6.75 10.66
C SER A 132 -10.76 6.72 10.33
N PHE A 133 -10.08 7.83 10.63
CA PHE A 133 -8.64 7.99 10.49
C PHE A 133 -8.08 8.74 11.70
N ASP A 134 -7.89 8.00 12.81
CA ASP A 134 -7.62 8.57 14.13
C ASP A 134 -6.14 8.79 14.42
N LEU A 135 -5.25 8.42 13.49
CA LEU A 135 -3.82 8.61 13.69
C LEU A 135 -3.44 10.09 13.75
N SER A 136 -2.56 10.41 14.68
CA SER A 136 -1.77 11.64 14.60
C SER A 136 -0.74 11.55 13.47
N ARG A 137 -0.24 12.68 13.03
CA ARG A 137 0.83 12.74 12.02
C ARG A 137 2.08 11.96 12.43
N GLN A 138 2.46 12.03 13.70
CA GLN A 138 3.65 11.34 14.21
C GLN A 138 3.45 9.82 14.21
N GLU A 139 2.30 9.31 14.62
CA GLU A 139 1.97 7.89 14.59
C GLU A 139 1.92 7.35 13.17
N LEU A 140 1.36 8.11 12.20
CA LEU A 140 1.40 7.75 10.80
C LEU A 140 2.84 7.60 10.30
N TYR A 141 3.71 8.57 10.60
CA TYR A 141 5.10 8.53 10.16
C TYR A 141 5.88 7.38 10.81
N GLN A 142 5.60 7.05 12.08
CA GLN A 142 6.16 5.86 12.74
C GLN A 142 5.75 4.57 12.04
N LYS A 143 4.46 4.45 11.70
CA LYS A 143 3.97 3.28 10.95
C LYS A 143 4.57 3.18 9.56
N LEU A 144 4.63 4.29 8.80
CA LEU A 144 5.27 4.32 7.49
C LEU A 144 6.74 3.91 7.55
N GLU A 145 7.48 4.33 8.59
CA GLU A 145 8.88 3.94 8.81
C GLU A 145 9.00 2.45 9.13
N SER A 146 8.18 1.91 10.03
CA SER A 146 8.19 0.49 10.41
C SER A 146 7.90 -0.44 9.22
N GLU A 147 7.06 0.01 8.28
CA GLU A 147 6.73 -0.69 7.04
C GLU A 147 7.73 -0.42 5.90
N LYS A 148 8.83 0.30 6.17
CA LYS A 148 9.85 0.71 5.18
C LYS A 148 9.28 1.51 4.00
N LEU A 149 8.20 2.25 4.25
CA LEU A 149 7.54 3.13 3.28
C LEU A 149 8.00 4.58 3.39
N LEU A 150 8.79 4.92 4.41
CA LEU A 150 9.32 6.24 4.66
C LEU A 150 10.84 6.20 4.82
N ILE A 151 11.53 7.14 4.19
CA ILE A 151 12.97 7.33 4.33
C ILE A 151 13.23 8.42 5.38
N THR A 152 14.01 8.06 6.39
CA THR A 152 14.50 9.01 7.38
C THR A 152 15.81 9.66 6.93
N LYS A 153 15.99 10.93 7.27
CA LYS A 153 17.26 11.64 7.04
C LYS A 153 17.76 12.16 8.39
N ASN A 154 18.98 11.77 8.79
CA ASN A 154 19.55 12.12 10.10
C ASN A 154 18.61 11.78 11.27
N ASN A 155 17.98 10.60 11.24
CA ASN A 155 16.97 10.14 12.20
C ASN A 155 15.69 11.00 12.27
N HIS A 156 15.47 11.89 11.30
CA HIS A 156 14.22 12.65 11.20
C HIS A 156 13.32 12.06 10.11
N ARG A 157 12.04 11.84 10.44
CA ARG A 157 11.00 11.34 9.52
C ARG A 157 10.55 12.40 8.53
N SER A 158 10.58 13.66 8.92
CA SER A 158 10.37 14.80 8.03
C SER A 158 11.61 15.69 8.02
N TYR A 159 11.92 16.25 6.87
CA TYR A 159 13.09 17.11 6.70
C TYR A 159 12.83 18.18 5.64
N GLU A 160 13.71 19.15 5.55
CA GLU A 160 13.62 20.21 4.55
C GLU A 160 14.22 19.72 3.21
N TYR A 161 13.36 19.63 2.17
CA TYR A 161 13.80 19.48 0.78
C TYR A 161 14.34 20.82 0.28
N ARG A 162 15.52 20.82 -0.33
CA ARG A 162 16.20 22.03 -0.83
C ARG A 162 16.65 21.84 -2.28
N LYS A 163 16.32 22.83 -3.14
CA LYS A 163 16.87 22.95 -4.49
C LYS A 163 16.99 24.44 -4.84
N GLY A 164 18.23 24.96 -4.93
CA GLY A 164 18.47 26.40 -5.02
C GLY A 164 17.88 27.16 -3.81
N GLN A 165 17.01 28.11 -4.07
CA GLN A 165 16.29 28.86 -3.01
C GLN A 165 14.99 28.17 -2.57
N PHE A 166 14.50 27.20 -3.33
CA PHE A 166 13.30 26.44 -2.96
C PHE A 166 13.54 25.61 -1.72
N ARG A 167 12.66 25.77 -0.71
CA ARG A 167 12.70 25.04 0.56
C ARG A 167 11.31 24.62 0.99
N GLN A 168 11.13 23.35 1.35
CA GLN A 168 9.85 22.80 1.79
C GLN A 168 10.04 21.65 2.77
N SER A 169 9.24 21.63 3.85
CA SER A 169 9.22 20.51 4.78
C SER A 169 8.47 19.33 4.16
N VAL A 170 9.10 18.17 4.10
CA VAL A 170 8.57 16.99 3.42
C VAL A 170 8.84 15.71 4.19
N ILE A 171 8.05 14.67 3.87
CA ILE A 171 8.39 13.27 4.08
C ILE A 171 8.76 12.63 2.75
N CYS A 172 9.67 11.67 2.74
CA CYS A 172 10.16 11.01 1.54
C CYS A 172 9.69 9.56 1.49
N LEU A 173 9.05 9.18 0.41
CA LEU A 173 8.51 7.84 0.17
C LEU A 173 9.21 7.21 -1.04
N PRO A 174 9.82 6.01 -0.93
CA PRO A 174 10.43 5.30 -2.05
C PRO A 174 9.34 4.74 -2.97
N ARG A 175 9.34 5.13 -4.26
CA ARG A 175 8.29 4.71 -5.23
C ARG A 175 8.17 3.20 -5.35
N ASN A 176 9.27 2.47 -5.37
CA ASN A 176 9.27 1.01 -5.51
C ASN A 176 8.47 0.28 -4.43
N ASN A 177 8.36 0.86 -3.23
CA ASN A 177 7.66 0.26 -2.12
C ASN A 177 6.16 0.60 -2.10
N LEU A 178 5.72 1.54 -2.96
CA LEU A 178 4.33 2.03 -2.98
C LEU A 178 3.43 1.25 -3.94
N ASN A 179 3.98 0.40 -4.81
CA ASN A 179 3.24 -0.32 -5.86
C ASN A 179 2.04 -1.15 -5.34
N ARG A 180 2.06 -1.54 -4.06
CA ARG A 180 0.96 -2.28 -3.44
C ARG A 180 -0.19 -1.40 -2.93
N TYR A 181 0.04 -0.09 -2.81
CA TYR A 181 -0.93 0.84 -2.23
C TYR A 181 -1.51 1.81 -3.26
N LEU A 182 -0.74 2.16 -4.28
CA LEU A 182 -1.15 3.11 -5.30
C LEU A 182 -1.50 2.35 -6.58
N THR A 183 -2.66 2.63 -7.14
CA THR A 183 -3.02 2.19 -8.49
C THR A 183 -2.26 3.07 -9.48
N TYR A 184 -1.04 2.67 -9.81
CA TYR A 184 -0.34 3.30 -10.91
C TYR A 184 -0.92 2.76 -12.22
N ASP A 185 -1.69 3.56 -12.94
CA ASP A 185 -1.77 3.41 -14.37
C ASP A 185 -0.36 3.64 -14.92
N LYS A 186 0.19 2.63 -15.62
CA LYS A 186 1.54 2.71 -16.21
C LYS A 186 1.68 3.88 -17.19
N GLU A 187 0.59 4.47 -17.62
CA GLU A 187 0.54 5.63 -18.50
C GLU A 187 0.75 6.97 -17.77
N ASP A 188 0.43 7.08 -16.49
CA ASP A 188 0.70 8.29 -15.69
C ASP A 188 2.18 8.46 -15.28
N ILE A 189 3.04 7.47 -15.58
CA ILE A 189 4.48 7.51 -15.29
C ILE A 189 5.29 8.05 -16.46
N LYS A 190 4.68 8.21 -17.64
CA LYS A 190 5.29 8.96 -18.75
C LYS A 190 4.94 10.44 -18.60
N LEU A 191 5.64 11.08 -17.69
CA LEU A 191 5.77 12.53 -17.65
C LEU A 191 7.23 12.90 -17.87
#